data_6de60db833bfde2bc19dbdbc22a85773
#
_entry.id   6de60db833bfde2bc19dbdbc22a85773
#
_cell.length_a   1.000
_cell.length_b   1.000
_cell.length_c   1.000
_cell.angle_alpha   90.00
_cell.angle_beta   90.00
_cell.angle_gamma   90.00
#
_symmetry.space_group_name_H-M   'P 1'
#
loop_
_entity.id
_entity.type
_entity.pdbx_description
1 polymer ?
#
loop_
_entity_poly.entity_id
_entity_poly.type
_entity_poly.pdbx_seq_one_letter_code
_entity_poly.pdbx_strand_id
1 'polypeptide(L)'
;MNDCESVRQILNDIGYTLVDHGREYRTRPLYRDSGNDNVLRIWKNSGQWVDFKENISGSIEDLVRLTLKLKNIDEAKKWISEKGIDTSRSEDNRQKVTTSQTTVFDKSLLIKLSRDHSYWENRGISSQTLLPFQSGVASTGKMFNRYVFPIFNCKDEIVGFAGRDISKMSLEGRPKWKLIGDKKEWAFPLKVNAKDIKNSKFIILVESIGDMLA
;
A
#
# COMPACT_ATOMS: atom_id res chain seq x y z
N MET A 1 -18.38 8.01 -24.48
CA MET A 1 -18.23 8.75 -23.22
C MET A 1 -16.93 8.26 -22.59
N ASN A 2 -16.04 9.14 -22.14
CA ASN A 2 -14.75 8.69 -21.55
C ASN A 2 -15.01 8.06 -20.17
N ASP A 3 -14.33 6.96 -19.82
CA ASP A 3 -14.50 6.24 -18.54
C ASP A 3 -14.39 7.17 -17.32
N CYS A 4 -13.53 8.18 -17.39
CA CYS A 4 -13.38 9.20 -16.34
C CYS A 4 -14.62 10.07 -16.13
N GLU A 5 -15.37 10.32 -17.17
CA GLU A 5 -16.59 11.13 -17.13
C GLU A 5 -17.76 10.35 -16.52
N SER A 6 -17.83 9.05 -16.85
CA SER A 6 -18.82 8.12 -16.30
C SER A 6 -18.66 7.94 -14.78
N VAL A 7 -17.41 7.73 -14.29
CA VAL A 7 -17.14 7.61 -12.85
C VAL A 7 -17.49 8.91 -12.11
N ARG A 8 -17.13 10.07 -12.68
CA ARG A 8 -17.46 11.37 -12.08
C ARG A 8 -18.96 11.59 -11.96
N GLN A 9 -19.70 11.24 -13.02
CA GLN A 9 -21.15 11.39 -13.04
C GLN A 9 -21.82 10.53 -11.96
N ILE A 10 -21.45 9.24 -11.86
CA ILE A 10 -21.96 8.33 -10.82
C ILE A 10 -21.71 8.93 -9.42
N LEU A 11 -20.50 9.41 -9.16
CA LEU A 11 -20.12 9.95 -7.85
C LEU A 11 -20.93 11.22 -7.51
N ASN A 12 -21.13 12.11 -8.47
CA ASN A 12 -21.95 13.29 -8.27
C ASN A 12 -23.43 12.93 -8.02
N ASP A 13 -23.95 11.93 -8.75
CA ASP A 13 -25.34 11.49 -8.63
C ASP A 13 -25.66 10.86 -7.27
N ILE A 14 -24.65 10.25 -6.63
CA ILE A 14 -24.78 9.72 -5.26
C ILE A 14 -24.33 10.72 -4.17
N GLY A 15 -24.07 11.99 -4.56
CA GLY A 15 -23.89 13.11 -3.65
C GLY A 15 -22.46 13.39 -3.19
N TYR A 16 -21.44 12.80 -3.79
CA TYR A 16 -20.05 13.08 -3.43
C TYR A 16 -19.57 14.44 -3.93
N THR A 17 -18.92 15.19 -3.06
CA THR A 17 -18.12 16.38 -3.42
C THR A 17 -16.69 15.94 -3.67
N LEU A 18 -16.22 16.09 -4.91
CA LEU A 18 -14.95 15.53 -5.36
C LEU A 18 -13.84 16.58 -5.41
N VAL A 19 -12.70 16.28 -4.82
CA VAL A 19 -11.46 17.05 -4.98
C VAL A 19 -10.58 16.33 -6.00
N ASP A 20 -10.17 17.04 -7.05
CA ASP A 20 -9.37 16.51 -8.15
C ASP A 20 -7.88 16.41 -7.75
N HIS A 21 -7.31 15.20 -7.82
CA HIS A 21 -5.91 14.92 -7.60
C HIS A 21 -5.25 14.21 -8.81
N GLY A 22 -5.51 14.71 -10.01
CA GLY A 22 -4.95 14.20 -11.25
C GLY A 22 -5.56 12.87 -11.68
N ARG A 23 -5.00 11.74 -11.27
CA ARG A 23 -5.49 10.40 -11.64
C ARG A 23 -6.60 9.86 -10.73
N GLU A 24 -6.89 10.56 -9.64
CA GLU A 24 -7.83 10.15 -8.60
C GLU A 24 -8.69 11.33 -8.14
N TYR A 25 -9.87 11.01 -7.62
CA TYR A 25 -10.65 11.91 -6.77
C TYR A 25 -10.38 11.58 -5.30
N ARG A 26 -10.41 12.60 -4.45
CA ARG A 26 -10.45 12.45 -3.00
C ARG A 26 -11.69 13.07 -2.44
N THR A 27 -12.23 12.45 -1.40
CA THR A 27 -13.46 12.91 -0.74
C THR A 27 -13.59 12.23 0.62
N ARG A 28 -14.59 12.63 1.39
CA ARG A 28 -15.03 11.91 2.58
C ARG A 28 -16.03 10.82 2.18
N PRO A 29 -16.04 9.66 2.85
CA PRO A 29 -17.07 8.66 2.65
C PRO A 29 -18.44 9.17 3.13
N LEU A 30 -19.50 8.89 2.36
CA LEU A 30 -20.88 9.23 2.72
C LEU A 30 -21.61 8.06 3.39
N TYR A 31 -21.10 6.83 3.29
CA TYR A 31 -21.68 5.63 3.90
C TYR A 31 -21.38 5.50 5.41
N ARG A 32 -20.55 6.36 5.95
CA ARG A 32 -20.23 6.49 7.37
C ARG A 32 -19.91 7.93 7.75
N ASP A 33 -19.92 8.23 9.04
CA ASP A 33 -19.48 9.53 9.52
C ASP A 33 -17.97 9.72 9.38
N SER A 34 -17.57 10.83 8.78
CA SER A 34 -16.16 11.20 8.57
C SER A 34 -16.02 12.71 8.41
N GLY A 35 -15.20 13.32 9.25
CA GLY A 35 -14.83 14.73 9.13
C GLY A 35 -13.63 14.99 8.22
N ASN A 36 -13.06 13.98 7.54
CA ASN A 36 -11.86 14.11 6.72
C ASN A 36 -12.15 13.86 5.23
N ASP A 37 -11.98 14.89 4.42
CA ASP A 37 -12.25 14.88 2.97
C ASP A 37 -11.16 14.17 2.13
N ASN A 38 -10.14 13.59 2.75
CA ASN A 38 -9.03 12.94 2.05
C ASN A 38 -8.90 11.43 2.33
N VAL A 39 -9.84 10.84 3.08
CA VAL A 39 -9.72 9.41 3.47
C VAL A 39 -10.23 8.45 2.42
N LEU A 40 -11.16 8.87 1.56
CA LEU A 40 -11.68 8.07 0.45
C LEU A 40 -11.00 8.52 -0.84
N ARG A 41 -10.32 7.58 -1.49
CA ARG A 41 -9.64 7.78 -2.76
C ARG A 41 -10.31 6.93 -3.82
N ILE A 42 -10.61 7.53 -4.99
CA ILE A 42 -11.33 6.88 -6.08
C ILE A 42 -10.57 7.12 -7.38
N TRP A 43 -10.17 6.06 -8.08
CA TRP A 43 -9.47 6.17 -9.36
C TRP A 43 -10.44 6.50 -10.49
N LYS A 44 -10.12 7.56 -11.25
CA LYS A 44 -10.98 8.12 -12.31
C LYS A 44 -11.27 7.16 -13.45
N ASN A 45 -10.29 6.34 -13.81
CA ASN A 45 -10.37 5.45 -14.97
C ASN A 45 -11.06 4.11 -14.69
N SER A 46 -11.12 3.67 -13.44
CA SER A 46 -11.65 2.35 -13.08
C SER A 46 -12.80 2.41 -12.08
N GLY A 47 -13.04 3.55 -11.44
CA GLY A 47 -14.00 3.65 -10.34
C GLY A 47 -13.64 2.82 -9.11
N GLN A 48 -12.48 2.14 -9.10
CA GLN A 48 -11.99 1.48 -7.90
C GLN A 48 -11.73 2.50 -6.80
N TRP A 49 -11.94 2.12 -5.56
CA TRP A 49 -11.76 3.01 -4.42
C TRP A 49 -11.14 2.33 -3.22
N VAL A 50 -10.60 3.15 -2.32
CA VAL A 50 -10.08 2.72 -1.02
C VAL A 50 -10.42 3.76 0.04
N ASP A 51 -10.94 3.28 1.18
CA ASP A 51 -11.07 4.05 2.42
C ASP A 51 -9.90 3.69 3.34
N PHE A 52 -9.00 4.65 3.55
CA PHE A 52 -7.77 4.42 4.32
C PHE A 52 -8.01 4.30 5.82
N LYS A 53 -9.12 4.82 6.35
CA LYS A 53 -9.43 4.73 7.77
C LYS A 53 -9.96 3.35 8.14
N GLU A 54 -10.90 2.83 7.35
CA GLU A 54 -11.51 1.51 7.59
C GLU A 54 -10.72 0.37 6.91
N ASN A 55 -9.73 0.72 6.08
CA ASN A 55 -8.92 -0.23 5.29
C ASN A 55 -9.78 -1.16 4.41
N ILE A 56 -10.84 -0.61 3.83
CA ILE A 56 -11.72 -1.29 2.89
C ILE A 56 -11.56 -0.71 1.49
N SER A 57 -11.83 -1.51 0.48
CA SER A 57 -11.76 -1.12 -0.92
C SER A 57 -12.80 -1.88 -1.74
N GLY A 58 -13.12 -1.37 -2.92
CA GLY A 58 -14.10 -2.00 -3.80
C GLY A 58 -14.19 -1.37 -5.18
N SER A 59 -15.19 -1.81 -5.94
CA SER A 59 -15.57 -1.25 -7.23
C SER A 59 -16.53 -0.07 -7.06
N ILE A 60 -16.82 0.64 -8.17
CA ILE A 60 -17.79 1.75 -8.14
C ILE A 60 -19.19 1.25 -7.71
N GLU A 61 -19.56 0.04 -8.09
CA GLU A 61 -20.83 -0.58 -7.71
C GLU A 61 -20.88 -0.84 -6.19
N ASP A 62 -19.75 -1.27 -5.59
CA ASP A 62 -19.66 -1.41 -4.13
C ASP A 62 -19.84 -0.06 -3.43
N LEU A 63 -19.25 1.00 -3.98
CA LEU A 63 -19.38 2.34 -3.41
C LEU A 63 -20.83 2.84 -3.49
N VAL A 64 -21.49 2.67 -4.65
CA VAL A 64 -22.91 2.99 -4.84
C VAL A 64 -23.76 2.21 -3.84
N ARG A 65 -23.54 0.88 -3.73
CA ARG A 65 -24.25 0.03 -2.79
C ARG A 65 -24.13 0.51 -1.34
N LEU A 66 -22.92 0.81 -0.91
CA LEU A 66 -22.66 1.29 0.46
C LEU A 66 -23.29 2.66 0.71
N THR A 67 -23.14 3.59 -0.24
CA THR A 67 -23.61 4.97 -0.09
C THR A 67 -25.15 5.06 -0.08
N LEU A 68 -25.80 4.32 -0.98
CA LEU A 68 -27.26 4.28 -1.09
C LEU A 68 -27.91 3.24 -0.19
N LYS A 69 -27.11 2.49 0.59
CA LYS A 69 -27.56 1.41 1.50
C LYS A 69 -28.41 0.34 0.80
N LEU A 70 -28.00 -0.03 -0.43
CA LEU A 70 -28.68 -1.06 -1.22
C LEU A 70 -28.36 -2.46 -0.67
N LYS A 71 -29.28 -3.39 -0.86
CA LYS A 71 -29.20 -4.75 -0.28
C LYS A 71 -28.06 -5.57 -0.90
N ASN A 72 -27.85 -5.44 -2.21
CA ASN A 72 -26.87 -6.23 -2.93
C ASN A 72 -26.24 -5.42 -4.07
N ILE A 73 -25.21 -6.00 -4.70
CA ILE A 73 -24.47 -5.36 -5.79
C ILE A 73 -25.28 -5.26 -7.09
N ASP A 74 -26.25 -6.16 -7.29
CA ASP A 74 -27.07 -6.19 -8.49
C ASP A 74 -28.04 -5.01 -8.52
N GLU A 75 -28.55 -4.58 -7.35
CA GLU A 75 -29.32 -3.34 -7.23
C GLU A 75 -28.46 -2.11 -7.58
N ALA A 76 -27.20 -2.10 -7.18
CA ALA A 76 -26.29 -1.00 -7.53
C ALA A 76 -25.98 -0.96 -9.04
N LYS A 77 -25.74 -2.13 -9.66
CA LYS A 77 -25.58 -2.23 -11.11
C LYS A 77 -26.82 -1.76 -11.87
N LYS A 78 -28.00 -2.17 -11.41
CA LYS A 78 -29.28 -1.74 -11.98
C LYS A 78 -29.41 -0.22 -11.87
N TRP A 79 -29.15 0.37 -10.71
CA TRP A 79 -29.19 1.81 -10.51
C TRP A 79 -28.25 2.57 -11.47
N ILE A 80 -27.00 2.07 -11.66
CA ILE A 80 -26.03 2.66 -12.59
C ILE A 80 -26.55 2.57 -14.03
N SER A 81 -27.08 1.41 -14.44
CA SER A 81 -27.59 1.22 -15.81
C SER A 81 -28.81 2.09 -16.14
N GLU A 82 -29.70 2.32 -15.16
CA GLU A 82 -30.86 3.21 -15.30
C GLU A 82 -30.47 4.68 -15.52
N LYS A 83 -29.24 5.07 -15.11
CA LYS A 83 -28.67 6.40 -15.39
C LYS A 83 -28.05 6.52 -16.79
N GLY A 84 -28.12 5.47 -17.59
CA GLY A 84 -27.54 5.46 -18.95
C GLY A 84 -26.01 5.45 -18.97
N ILE A 85 -25.38 5.07 -17.85
CA ILE A 85 -23.93 5.00 -17.71
C ILE A 85 -23.52 3.56 -17.97
N ASP A 86 -22.84 3.32 -19.09
CA ASP A 86 -22.34 2.01 -19.48
C ASP A 86 -21.02 1.73 -18.75
N THR A 87 -21.05 0.81 -17.79
CA THR A 87 -19.87 0.31 -17.06
C THR A 87 -19.33 -0.99 -17.66
N SER A 88 -19.87 -1.46 -18.78
CA SER A 88 -19.56 -2.79 -19.37
C SER A 88 -18.11 -2.97 -19.85
N ARG A 89 -17.32 -1.89 -19.93
CA ARG A 89 -15.90 -1.92 -20.32
C ARG A 89 -14.91 -2.13 -19.17
N SER A 90 -15.35 -2.09 -17.92
CA SER A 90 -14.48 -2.32 -16.76
C SER A 90 -14.26 -3.80 -16.43
N GLU A 91 -14.78 -4.74 -17.21
CA GLU A 91 -14.62 -6.18 -16.92
C GLU A 91 -13.23 -6.74 -17.25
N ASP A 92 -12.45 -6.07 -18.10
CA ASP A 92 -11.16 -6.59 -18.57
C ASP A 92 -9.97 -6.29 -17.64
N ASN A 93 -10.18 -5.61 -16.52
CA ASN A 93 -9.16 -5.40 -15.50
C ASN A 93 -9.63 -5.77 -14.09
N ARG A 94 -10.54 -6.72 -13.98
CA ARG A 94 -10.64 -7.51 -12.77
C ARG A 94 -9.35 -8.32 -12.63
N GLN A 95 -8.30 -7.69 -12.14
CA GLN A 95 -7.43 -8.44 -11.26
C GLN A 95 -8.36 -8.93 -10.14
N LYS A 96 -8.86 -10.18 -10.32
CA LYS A 96 -9.38 -10.97 -9.23
C LYS A 96 -8.51 -10.63 -8.03
N VAL A 97 -9.10 -10.13 -6.94
CA VAL A 97 -8.55 -10.36 -5.62
C VAL A 97 -8.70 -11.87 -5.41
N THR A 98 -7.89 -12.60 -6.17
CA THR A 98 -7.51 -13.97 -5.87
C THR A 98 -6.87 -13.88 -4.50
N THR A 99 -7.33 -14.69 -3.57
CA THR A 99 -6.59 -15.18 -2.41
C THR A 99 -5.13 -14.83 -2.59
N SER A 100 -4.65 -13.87 -1.81
CA SER A 100 -3.36 -13.22 -1.95
C SER A 100 -2.26 -14.28 -2.05
N GLN A 101 -1.85 -14.63 -3.27
CA GLN A 101 -0.53 -15.23 -3.42
C GLN A 101 0.44 -14.13 -2.97
N THR A 102 1.02 -14.33 -1.81
CA THR A 102 2.07 -13.46 -1.29
C THR A 102 3.11 -13.32 -2.40
N THR A 103 3.31 -12.10 -2.90
CA THR A 103 4.27 -11.85 -3.97
C THR A 103 5.66 -12.19 -3.44
N VAL A 104 6.27 -13.26 -3.95
CA VAL A 104 7.63 -13.65 -3.62
C VAL A 104 8.60 -12.98 -4.59
N PHE A 105 9.62 -12.32 -4.05
CA PHE A 105 10.66 -11.67 -4.83
C PHE A 105 11.90 -12.55 -4.93
N ASP A 106 12.58 -12.47 -6.08
CA ASP A 106 13.80 -13.22 -6.30
C ASP A 106 14.97 -12.73 -5.41
N LYS A 107 15.69 -13.65 -4.80
CA LYS A 107 16.84 -13.35 -3.94
C LYS A 107 18.01 -12.67 -4.68
N SER A 108 18.09 -12.81 -6.00
CA SER A 108 19.08 -12.09 -6.83
C SER A 108 18.99 -10.57 -6.72
N LEU A 109 17.82 -10.04 -6.32
CA LEU A 109 17.65 -8.62 -6.08
C LEU A 109 18.53 -8.09 -4.95
N LEU A 110 18.95 -8.95 -3.99
CA LEU A 110 19.84 -8.56 -2.90
C LEU A 110 21.25 -8.24 -3.38
N ILE A 111 21.70 -8.81 -4.49
CA ILE A 111 23.00 -8.53 -5.10
C ILE A 111 23.12 -7.07 -5.55
N LYS A 112 21.96 -6.44 -5.85
CA LYS A 112 21.88 -5.04 -6.28
C LYS A 112 21.98 -4.04 -5.12
N LEU A 113 22.03 -4.52 -3.89
CA LEU A 113 22.19 -3.68 -2.71
C LEU A 113 23.67 -3.53 -2.38
N SER A 114 24.17 -2.30 -2.39
CA SER A 114 25.51 -2.00 -1.88
C SER A 114 25.53 -2.18 -0.36
N ARG A 115 26.56 -2.80 0.18
CA ARG A 115 26.75 -2.97 1.63
C ARG A 115 27.32 -1.71 2.30
N ASP A 116 26.87 -0.55 1.86
CA ASP A 116 27.19 0.71 2.52
C ASP A 116 26.23 0.92 3.70
N HIS A 117 26.75 0.82 4.93
CA HIS A 117 26.01 0.94 6.18
C HIS A 117 26.19 2.32 6.84
N SER A 118 26.93 3.24 6.21
CA SER A 118 27.31 4.53 6.78
C SER A 118 26.14 5.36 7.30
N TYR A 119 24.98 5.26 6.65
CA TYR A 119 23.77 5.97 7.11
C TYR A 119 23.35 5.56 8.52
N TRP A 120 23.42 4.27 8.86
CA TRP A 120 23.03 3.75 10.16
C TRP A 120 24.19 3.82 11.16
N GLU A 121 25.42 3.63 10.72
CA GLU A 121 26.61 3.80 11.56
C GLU A 121 26.72 5.22 12.13
N ASN A 122 26.42 6.24 11.32
CA ASN A 122 26.33 7.64 11.76
C ASN A 122 25.21 7.89 12.77
N ARG A 123 24.33 6.90 13.02
CA ARG A 123 23.26 6.90 14.01
C ARG A 123 23.53 5.96 15.18
N GLY A 124 24.73 5.44 15.29
CA GLY A 124 25.16 4.57 16.37
C GLY A 124 24.81 3.08 16.17
N ILE A 125 24.29 2.68 15.01
CA ILE A 125 23.98 1.29 14.70
C ILE A 125 25.15 0.67 13.96
N SER A 126 25.81 -0.32 14.56
CA SER A 126 26.99 -0.97 13.95
C SER A 126 26.64 -1.76 12.67
N SER A 127 27.59 -1.84 11.73
CA SER A 127 27.43 -2.70 10.55
C SER A 127 27.22 -4.17 10.93
N GLN A 128 27.82 -4.64 12.02
CA GLN A 128 27.61 -6.01 12.52
C GLN A 128 26.15 -6.28 12.86
N THR A 129 25.44 -5.31 13.43
CA THR A 129 23.99 -5.40 13.69
C THR A 129 23.19 -5.48 12.40
N LEU A 130 23.64 -4.84 11.32
CA LEU A 130 22.92 -4.74 10.05
C LEU A 130 23.15 -5.92 9.10
N LEU A 131 24.30 -6.58 9.18
CA LEU A 131 24.67 -7.72 8.33
C LEU A 131 23.63 -8.85 8.28
N PRO A 132 23.07 -9.31 9.43
CA PRO A 132 22.08 -10.40 9.43
C PRO A 132 20.82 -10.10 8.64
N PHE A 133 20.46 -8.82 8.49
CA PHE A 133 19.25 -8.41 7.74
C PHE A 133 19.44 -8.43 6.23
N GLN A 134 20.65 -8.69 5.72
CA GLN A 134 21.00 -8.64 4.28
C GLN A 134 20.60 -7.30 3.62
N SER A 135 20.61 -6.23 4.40
CA SER A 135 20.24 -4.87 4.02
C SER A 135 21.38 -4.12 3.34
N GLY A 136 21.05 -3.04 2.65
CA GLY A 136 22.04 -2.18 2.00
C GLY A 136 21.40 -1.08 1.17
N VAL A 137 22.24 -0.29 0.49
CA VAL A 137 21.79 0.85 -0.33
C VAL A 137 21.46 0.40 -1.74
N ALA A 138 20.28 0.77 -2.22
CA ALA A 138 19.89 0.55 -3.61
C ALA A 138 20.39 1.70 -4.50
N SER A 139 21.23 1.35 -5.49
CA SER A 139 21.78 2.28 -6.47
C SER A 139 20.91 2.47 -7.70
N THR A 140 19.85 1.67 -7.88
CA THR A 140 18.98 1.72 -9.06
C THR A 140 17.53 1.38 -8.72
N GLY A 141 16.62 1.60 -9.68
CA GLY A 141 15.23 1.14 -9.64
C GLY A 141 14.33 1.90 -8.66
N LYS A 142 13.22 1.25 -8.28
CA LYS A 142 12.17 1.87 -7.45
C LYS A 142 12.65 2.29 -6.05
N MET A 143 13.77 1.72 -5.59
CA MET A 143 14.37 2.00 -4.27
C MET A 143 15.65 2.85 -4.37
N PHE A 144 15.92 3.47 -5.51
CA PHE A 144 17.10 4.32 -5.72
C PHE A 144 17.31 5.32 -4.57
N ASN A 145 18.56 5.43 -4.09
CA ASN A 145 18.98 6.28 -2.96
C ASN A 145 18.22 5.98 -1.67
N ARG A 146 17.91 4.70 -1.42
CA ARG A 146 17.33 4.24 -0.16
C ARG A 146 18.19 3.15 0.46
N TYR A 147 18.29 3.17 1.77
CA TYR A 147 18.75 2.02 2.52
C TYR A 147 17.60 1.03 2.67
N VAL A 148 17.78 -0.17 2.14
CA VAL A 148 16.71 -1.15 1.93
C VAL A 148 16.88 -2.34 2.85
N PHE A 149 15.80 -2.69 3.55
CA PHE A 149 15.65 -3.92 4.32
C PHE A 149 14.75 -4.89 3.55
N PRO A 150 15.23 -6.07 3.15
CA PRO A 150 14.37 -7.13 2.65
C PRO A 150 13.53 -7.71 3.78
N ILE A 151 12.26 -7.98 3.51
CA ILE A 151 11.33 -8.57 4.45
C ILE A 151 11.15 -10.03 4.08
N PHE A 152 11.52 -10.92 5.01
CA PHE A 152 11.42 -12.36 4.84
C PHE A 152 10.22 -12.92 5.60
N ASN A 153 9.55 -13.89 5.00
CA ASN A 153 8.55 -14.72 5.68
C ASN A 153 9.22 -15.89 6.44
N CYS A 154 8.40 -16.72 7.09
CA CYS A 154 8.86 -17.88 7.83
C CYS A 154 9.47 -19.00 6.96
N LYS A 155 9.26 -18.95 5.63
CA LYS A 155 9.83 -19.88 4.64
C LYS A 155 11.15 -19.37 4.03
N ASP A 156 11.70 -18.28 4.54
CA ASP A 156 12.90 -17.63 3.99
C ASP A 156 12.73 -17.07 2.57
N GLU A 157 11.50 -16.72 2.20
CA GLU A 157 11.17 -16.05 0.95
C GLU A 157 11.08 -14.54 1.17
N ILE A 158 11.56 -13.75 0.21
CA ILE A 158 11.43 -12.29 0.27
C ILE A 158 9.99 -11.92 -0.15
N VAL A 159 9.22 -11.37 0.77
CA VAL A 159 7.83 -10.95 0.55
C VAL A 159 7.69 -9.43 0.42
N GLY A 160 8.79 -8.71 0.59
CA GLY A 160 8.78 -7.27 0.41
C GLY A 160 10.10 -6.60 0.70
N PHE A 161 10.10 -5.28 0.54
CA PHE A 161 11.23 -4.41 0.81
C PHE A 161 10.76 -3.13 1.50
N ALA A 162 11.48 -2.75 2.56
CA ALA A 162 11.30 -1.47 3.23
C ALA A 162 12.54 -0.59 3.00
N GLY A 163 12.37 0.57 2.36
CA GLY A 163 13.47 1.46 2.00
C GLY A 163 13.40 2.80 2.71
N ARG A 164 14.39 3.08 3.58
CA ARG A 164 14.61 4.37 4.21
C ARG A 164 15.26 5.33 3.23
N ASP A 165 14.70 6.50 3.05
CA ASP A 165 15.36 7.57 2.28
C ASP A 165 16.62 8.04 3.00
N ILE A 166 17.76 8.00 2.29
CA ILE A 166 19.07 8.42 2.76
C ILE A 166 19.61 9.59 1.95
N SER A 167 18.81 10.16 1.03
CA SER A 167 19.23 11.32 0.25
C SER A 167 19.48 12.51 1.17
N LYS A 168 20.58 13.24 0.92
CA LYS A 168 20.95 14.46 1.68
C LYS A 168 20.00 15.62 1.42
N MET A 169 19.32 15.61 0.27
CA MET A 169 18.32 16.60 -0.10
C MET A 169 16.94 16.02 0.18
N SER A 170 16.16 16.70 1.02
CA SER A 170 14.72 16.43 1.14
C SER A 170 14.07 16.84 -0.17
N LEU A 171 13.89 15.88 -1.08
CA LEU A 171 13.15 16.10 -2.30
C LEU A 171 11.67 16.18 -1.95
N GLU A 172 11.03 17.28 -2.31
CA GLU A 172 9.62 17.51 -2.08
C GLU A 172 8.79 16.32 -2.63
N GLY A 173 7.89 15.78 -1.81
CA GLY A 173 7.07 14.61 -2.16
C GLY A 173 7.76 13.24 -2.03
N ARG A 174 9.03 13.16 -1.63
CA ARG A 174 9.71 11.87 -1.42
C ARG A 174 9.46 11.34 -0.01
N PRO A 175 8.73 10.21 0.16
CA PRO A 175 8.40 9.71 1.48
C PRO A 175 9.64 9.21 2.23
N LYS A 176 9.69 9.45 3.54
CA LYS A 176 10.75 8.99 4.46
C LYS A 176 10.98 7.48 4.38
N TRP A 177 9.90 6.71 4.31
CA TRP A 177 9.91 5.27 4.07
C TRP A 177 9.12 4.92 2.82
N LYS A 178 9.64 4.00 2.02
CA LYS A 178 8.95 3.41 0.86
C LYS A 178 8.90 1.90 1.05
N LEU A 179 7.73 1.35 0.82
CA LEU A 179 7.46 -0.08 0.98
C LEU A 179 7.06 -0.67 -0.36
N ILE A 180 7.55 -1.87 -0.66
CA ILE A 180 7.19 -2.66 -1.85
C ILE A 180 6.83 -4.07 -1.39
N GLY A 181 5.70 -4.61 -1.81
CA GLY A 181 5.15 -5.89 -1.41
C GLY A 181 3.87 -5.76 -0.59
N ASP A 182 3.21 -6.88 -0.29
CA ASP A 182 2.02 -6.91 0.56
C ASP A 182 2.40 -6.88 2.03
N LYS A 183 1.97 -5.85 2.75
CA LYS A 183 2.33 -5.60 4.15
C LYS A 183 1.54 -6.44 5.15
N LYS A 184 0.45 -7.10 4.72
CA LYS A 184 -0.49 -7.77 5.63
C LYS A 184 0.15 -8.88 6.46
N GLU A 185 1.22 -9.48 5.92
CA GLU A 185 1.91 -10.60 6.54
C GLU A 185 3.35 -10.25 6.98
N TRP A 186 3.70 -8.96 7.04
CA TRP A 186 5.04 -8.56 7.41
C TRP A 186 5.25 -8.57 8.92
N ALA A 187 6.24 -9.34 9.35
CA ALA A 187 6.83 -9.23 10.68
C ALA A 187 8.34 -9.09 10.51
N PHE A 188 8.87 -7.92 10.78
CA PHE A 188 10.31 -7.67 10.70
C PHE A 188 10.89 -7.53 12.12
N PRO A 189 12.00 -8.17 12.43
CA PRO A 189 12.86 -9.05 11.62
C PRO A 189 12.65 -10.54 11.93
N LEU A 190 11.50 -11.07 11.62
CA LEU A 190 11.08 -12.42 12.00
C LEU A 190 12.14 -13.50 11.73
N LYS A 191 12.78 -13.48 10.55
CA LYS A 191 13.80 -14.46 10.17
C LYS A 191 15.02 -14.41 11.09
N VAL A 192 15.55 -13.22 11.34
CA VAL A 192 16.78 -13.02 12.12
C VAL A 192 16.58 -13.39 13.57
N ASN A 193 15.43 -13.01 14.13
CA ASN A 193 15.12 -13.17 15.55
C ASN A 193 14.25 -14.40 15.85
N ALA A 194 13.99 -15.29 14.88
CA ALA A 194 13.07 -16.42 15.06
C ALA A 194 13.43 -17.31 16.25
N LYS A 195 14.73 -17.57 16.48
CA LYS A 195 15.20 -18.39 17.60
C LYS A 195 14.98 -17.68 18.94
N ASP A 196 15.30 -16.41 19.00
CA ASP A 196 15.17 -15.60 20.22
C ASP A 196 13.71 -15.38 20.58
N ILE A 197 12.86 -15.07 19.57
CA ILE A 197 11.42 -14.96 19.74
C ILE A 197 10.83 -16.24 20.33
N LYS A 198 11.24 -17.42 19.82
CA LYS A 198 10.75 -18.71 20.30
C LYS A 198 11.15 -19.01 21.74
N ASN A 199 12.29 -18.52 22.18
CA ASN A 199 12.87 -18.82 23.49
C ASN A 199 12.59 -17.71 24.54
N SER A 200 12.05 -16.57 24.10
CA SER A 200 11.80 -15.42 24.98
C SER A 200 10.46 -15.54 25.70
N LYS A 201 10.42 -15.04 26.94
CA LYS A 201 9.18 -14.96 27.74
C LYS A 201 8.26 -13.83 27.32
N PHE A 202 8.78 -12.81 26.65
CA PHE A 202 8.02 -11.66 26.15
C PHE A 202 8.65 -11.12 24.87
N ILE A 203 7.89 -10.38 24.09
CA ILE A 203 8.31 -9.73 22.87
C ILE A 203 7.89 -8.27 22.94
N ILE A 204 8.79 -7.37 22.57
CA ILE A 204 8.49 -5.93 22.42
C ILE A 204 8.20 -5.66 20.95
N LEU A 205 7.03 -5.10 20.67
CA LEU A 205 6.64 -4.65 19.33
C LEU A 205 6.83 -3.15 19.22
N VAL A 206 7.46 -2.72 18.13
CA VAL A 206 7.70 -1.31 17.81
C VAL A 206 7.15 -0.96 16.42
N GLU A 207 6.86 0.30 16.17
CA GLU A 207 6.19 0.72 14.93
C GLU A 207 7.10 0.69 13.71
N SER A 208 8.39 0.92 13.85
CA SER A 208 9.29 1.04 12.72
C SER A 208 10.58 0.21 12.85
N ILE A 209 11.18 -0.07 11.70
CA ILE A 209 12.51 -0.72 11.64
C ILE A 209 13.56 0.13 12.36
N GLY A 210 13.44 1.48 12.29
CA GLY A 210 14.35 2.38 12.99
C GLY A 210 14.29 2.21 14.50
N ASP A 211 13.10 2.09 15.07
CA ASP A 211 12.89 1.92 16.51
C ASP A 211 13.33 0.52 16.99
N MET A 212 13.27 -0.48 16.12
CA MET A 212 13.77 -1.82 16.40
C MET A 212 15.31 -1.87 16.43
N LEU A 213 15.98 -1.01 15.67
CA LEU A 213 17.44 -0.94 15.60
C LEU A 213 18.07 -0.07 16.70
N ALA A 214 17.30 0.82 17.30
CA ALA A 214 17.74 1.75 18.36
C ALA A 214 17.77 1.07 19.71
#